data_7f19ce85c9fdff353cbde83821276174
#
_entry.id   7f19ce85c9fdff353cbde83821276174
#
_cell.length_a   1.000
_cell.length_b   1.000
_cell.length_c   1.000
_cell.angle_alpha   90.00
_cell.angle_beta   90.00
_cell.angle_gamma   90.00
#
_symmetry.space_group_name_H-M   'P 1'
#
loop_
_entity.id
_entity.type
_entity.pdbx_description
1 polymer ?
#
loop_
_entity_poly.entity_id
_entity_poly.type
_entity_poly.pdbx_seq_one_letter_code
_entity_poly.pdbx_strand_id
1 'polypeptide(L)'
;MPTSIPANLCAWLTILAQAVPNRSALTFLELLVGAMITDRGFVTEALLAIAPRRKWPTYFKWLAAGKWSWIALAQRLCKILLATFAPPVWYLVIDDTLVPRASKKAPDVGFHFDHSRKPNRPKYIWGQGWVTLAAVVPAEAAAQSWAVPLISRLVRKTGKHGKLTCARVLLRVVRGLFGQARRLLDSWFMRASLITFALDQGLTVIGQVRKDLALYRPPPTRHVGQRGRTPKYGAKMTEQAVATLKETRSFMFLYGQAQIVRYRSAVVLAKFLGGRPFDKLRSPRRLDPAGG
;
A
#
# COMPACT_ATOMS: atom_id res chain seq x y z
N MET A 1 -12.86 26.36 17.50
CA MET A 1 -12.85 26.00 18.93
C MET A 1 -12.17 24.63 19.06
N PRO A 2 -11.09 24.49 19.85
CA PRO A 2 -10.33 23.24 19.94
C PRO A 2 -11.01 22.12 20.76
N THR A 3 -12.28 22.22 21.03
CA THR A 3 -13.06 21.22 21.82
C THR A 3 -13.39 19.94 21.09
N SER A 4 -13.12 19.85 19.77
CA SER A 4 -13.49 18.68 18.97
C SER A 4 -12.47 17.52 19.02
N ILE A 5 -11.18 17.78 19.22
CA ILE A 5 -10.13 16.73 19.19
C ILE A 5 -10.30 15.70 20.30
N PRO A 6 -10.50 16.07 21.59
CA PRO A 6 -10.72 15.08 22.64
C PRO A 6 -11.98 14.25 22.43
N ALA A 7 -13.08 14.86 21.96
CA ALA A 7 -14.32 14.15 21.70
C ALA A 7 -14.18 13.16 20.54
N ASN A 8 -13.57 13.56 19.43
CA ASN A 8 -13.28 12.70 18.30
C ASN A 8 -12.35 11.55 18.69
N LEU A 9 -11.29 11.82 19.45
CA LEU A 9 -10.37 10.81 19.92
C LEU A 9 -11.10 9.77 20.79
N CYS A 10 -11.92 10.18 21.74
CA CYS A 10 -12.73 9.27 22.57
C CYS A 10 -13.67 8.41 21.71
N ALA A 11 -14.31 8.99 20.69
CA ALA A 11 -15.15 8.25 19.76
C ALA A 11 -14.38 7.22 18.98
N TRP A 12 -13.20 7.56 18.44
CA TRP A 12 -12.35 6.65 17.70
C TRP A 12 -11.81 5.52 18.58
N LEU A 13 -11.37 5.83 19.80
CA LEU A 13 -10.93 4.83 20.79
C LEU A 13 -12.06 3.85 21.11
N THR A 14 -13.28 4.34 21.29
CA THR A 14 -14.46 3.52 21.53
C THR A 14 -14.75 2.58 20.36
N ILE A 15 -14.68 3.09 19.12
CA ILE A 15 -14.85 2.27 17.91
C ILE A 15 -13.77 1.19 17.81
N LEU A 16 -12.51 1.53 18.07
CA LEU A 16 -11.40 0.57 18.03
C LEU A 16 -11.52 -0.49 19.13
N ALA A 17 -11.94 -0.11 20.33
CA ALA A 17 -12.14 -1.03 21.46
C ALA A 17 -13.18 -2.13 21.16
N GLN A 18 -14.17 -1.86 20.30
CA GLN A 18 -15.14 -2.87 19.85
C GLN A 18 -14.52 -4.04 19.05
N ALA A 19 -13.26 -3.92 18.61
CA ALA A 19 -12.55 -5.01 17.93
C ALA A 19 -11.93 -6.02 18.88
N VAL A 20 -11.93 -5.75 20.17
CA VAL A 20 -11.35 -6.61 21.22
C VAL A 20 -12.43 -7.02 22.22
N PRO A 21 -12.29 -8.18 22.92
CA PRO A 21 -13.25 -8.58 23.95
C PRO A 21 -13.33 -7.55 25.08
N ASN A 22 -14.54 -7.28 25.61
CA ASN A 22 -14.79 -6.28 26.65
C ASN A 22 -13.82 -6.38 27.84
N ARG A 23 -13.51 -7.61 28.30
CA ARG A 23 -12.55 -7.86 29.39
C ARG A 23 -11.13 -7.35 29.09
N SER A 24 -10.77 -7.18 27.82
CA SER A 24 -9.46 -6.74 27.34
C SER A 24 -9.46 -5.30 26.85
N ALA A 25 -10.62 -4.65 26.75
CA ALA A 25 -10.75 -3.31 26.19
C ALA A 25 -9.87 -2.30 26.93
N LEU A 26 -9.87 -2.33 28.27
CA LEU A 26 -9.02 -1.44 29.07
C LEU A 26 -7.52 -1.66 28.76
N THR A 27 -7.06 -2.92 28.77
CA THR A 27 -5.66 -3.26 28.45
C THR A 27 -5.25 -2.77 27.06
N PHE A 28 -6.14 -2.92 26.07
CA PHE A 28 -5.93 -2.43 24.72
C PHE A 28 -5.85 -0.90 24.68
N LEU A 29 -6.81 -0.20 25.32
CA LEU A 29 -6.87 1.25 25.31
C LEU A 29 -5.65 1.88 26.00
N GLU A 30 -5.25 1.35 27.14
CA GLU A 30 -4.05 1.81 27.87
C GLU A 30 -2.79 1.66 26.99
N LEU A 31 -2.59 0.51 26.36
CA LEU A 31 -1.46 0.31 25.43
C LEU A 31 -1.53 1.26 24.23
N LEU A 32 -2.71 1.45 23.67
CA LEU A 32 -2.90 2.33 22.52
C LEU A 32 -2.59 3.78 22.88
N VAL A 33 -3.18 4.29 23.96
CA VAL A 33 -2.93 5.66 24.45
C VAL A 33 -1.46 5.86 24.80
N GLY A 34 -0.86 4.91 25.54
CA GLY A 34 0.56 4.94 25.86
C GLY A 34 1.45 4.98 24.62
N ALA A 35 1.12 4.19 23.58
CA ALA A 35 1.85 4.21 22.32
C ALA A 35 1.69 5.52 21.53
N MET A 36 0.53 6.19 21.65
CA MET A 36 0.26 7.47 20.98
C MET A 36 1.04 8.65 21.58
N ILE A 37 1.37 8.60 22.87
CA ILE A 37 2.09 9.67 23.57
C ILE A 37 3.61 9.42 23.68
N THR A 38 4.12 8.37 23.05
CA THR A 38 5.55 8.02 23.04
C THR A 38 6.09 8.04 21.61
N ASP A 39 7.34 8.46 21.43
CA ASP A 39 7.95 8.62 20.11
C ASP A 39 8.13 7.30 19.36
N ARG A 40 8.45 6.21 20.07
CA ARG A 40 8.78 4.91 19.48
C ARG A 40 7.68 3.85 19.62
N GLY A 41 6.70 4.10 20.50
CA GLY A 41 5.58 3.19 20.75
C GLY A 41 5.99 1.80 21.26
N PHE A 42 7.15 1.67 21.94
CA PHE A 42 7.52 0.42 22.60
C PHE A 42 6.61 0.14 23.78
N VAL A 43 6.25 -1.13 23.98
CA VAL A 43 5.32 -1.55 25.05
C VAL A 43 5.76 -1.05 26.43
N THR A 44 7.05 -1.14 26.73
CA THR A 44 7.61 -0.63 28.00
C THR A 44 7.48 0.88 28.11
N GLU A 45 7.78 1.62 27.05
CA GLU A 45 7.66 3.09 27.03
C GLU A 45 6.18 3.50 27.16
N ALA A 46 5.29 2.82 26.43
CA ALA A 46 3.86 3.03 26.54
C ALA A 46 3.35 2.86 27.97
N LEU A 47 3.81 1.80 28.67
CA LEU A 47 3.44 1.56 30.07
C LEU A 47 4.05 2.56 31.05
N LEU A 48 5.26 3.05 30.77
CA LEU A 48 5.89 4.10 31.58
C LEU A 48 5.24 5.48 31.40
N ALA A 49 4.73 5.76 30.21
CA ALA A 49 4.12 7.03 29.89
C ALA A 49 2.70 7.21 30.44
N ILE A 50 2.08 6.12 30.88
CA ILE A 50 0.74 6.11 31.51
C ILE A 50 0.85 5.54 32.93
N ALA A 51 -0.19 5.71 33.74
CA ALA A 51 -0.35 5.00 35.03
C ALA A 51 -1.19 3.73 34.79
N PRO A 52 -0.59 2.58 34.42
CA PRO A 52 -1.34 1.40 34.01
C PRO A 52 -2.08 0.80 35.22
N ARG A 53 -3.38 0.51 35.04
CA ARG A 53 -4.23 -0.05 36.12
C ARG A 53 -3.94 -1.51 36.44
N ARG A 54 -3.26 -2.21 35.51
CA ARG A 54 -2.92 -3.63 35.69
C ARG A 54 -1.42 -3.81 35.82
N LYS A 55 -1.00 -4.96 36.35
CA LYS A 55 0.42 -5.32 36.43
C LYS A 55 1.01 -5.51 35.04
N TRP A 56 2.24 -5.07 34.80
CA TRP A 56 2.94 -5.14 33.51
C TRP A 56 2.87 -6.49 32.80
N PRO A 57 3.06 -7.64 33.48
CA PRO A 57 2.96 -8.95 32.84
C PRO A 57 1.60 -9.20 32.16
N THR A 58 0.52 -8.56 32.60
CA THR A 58 -0.80 -8.69 32.00
C THR A 58 -0.82 -8.14 30.56
N TYR A 59 -0.15 -7.04 30.31
CA TYR A 59 -0.08 -6.41 28.98
C TYR A 59 0.73 -7.26 28.01
N PHE A 60 1.90 -7.75 28.44
CA PHE A 60 2.73 -8.65 27.61
C PHE A 60 2.01 -9.97 27.32
N LYS A 61 1.36 -10.55 28.31
CA LYS A 61 0.57 -11.78 28.15
C LYS A 61 -0.61 -11.56 27.19
N TRP A 62 -1.27 -10.40 27.30
CA TRP A 62 -2.37 -10.07 26.40
C TRP A 62 -1.89 -9.88 24.95
N LEU A 63 -0.76 -9.23 24.72
CA LEU A 63 -0.18 -9.09 23.38
C LEU A 63 0.24 -10.44 22.80
N ALA A 64 0.79 -11.33 23.61
CA ALA A 64 1.28 -12.64 23.17
C ALA A 64 0.16 -13.67 22.92
N ALA A 65 -0.88 -13.67 23.76
CA ALA A 65 -1.90 -14.73 23.79
C ALA A 65 -3.33 -14.22 23.89
N GLY A 66 -3.57 -12.92 23.76
CA GLY A 66 -4.91 -12.33 23.82
C GLY A 66 -5.77 -12.78 22.64
N LYS A 67 -7.03 -13.07 22.93
CA LYS A 67 -8.04 -13.40 21.88
C LYS A 67 -8.61 -12.12 21.29
N TRP A 68 -7.97 -11.59 20.27
CA TRP A 68 -8.43 -10.42 19.51
C TRP A 68 -8.14 -10.59 18.02
N SER A 69 -8.89 -9.89 17.18
CA SER A 69 -8.79 -10.00 15.74
C SER A 69 -8.15 -8.76 15.15
N TRP A 70 -6.94 -8.90 14.60
CA TRP A 70 -6.27 -7.85 13.84
C TRP A 70 -7.07 -7.42 12.60
N ILE A 71 -7.87 -8.33 12.01
CA ILE A 71 -8.78 -8.02 10.90
C ILE A 71 -9.91 -7.11 11.37
N ALA A 72 -10.56 -7.45 12.49
CA ALA A 72 -11.62 -6.62 13.05
C ALA A 72 -11.10 -5.23 13.40
N LEU A 73 -9.91 -5.12 14.00
CA LEU A 73 -9.27 -3.84 14.33
C LEU A 73 -9.03 -3.00 13.06
N ALA A 74 -8.46 -3.61 12.01
CA ALA A 74 -8.25 -2.92 10.73
C ALA A 74 -9.57 -2.45 10.10
N GLN A 75 -10.62 -3.26 10.12
CA GLN A 75 -11.93 -2.87 9.61
C GLN A 75 -12.56 -1.71 10.40
N ARG A 76 -12.35 -1.66 11.73
CA ARG A 76 -12.78 -0.52 12.55
C ARG A 76 -12.01 0.76 12.20
N LEU A 77 -10.68 0.66 12.00
CA LEU A 77 -9.88 1.77 11.53
C LEU A 77 -10.34 2.27 10.15
N CYS A 78 -10.63 1.36 9.22
CA CYS A 78 -11.20 1.73 7.92
C CYS A 78 -12.52 2.51 8.08
N LYS A 79 -13.42 2.09 8.98
CA LYS A 79 -14.68 2.80 9.24
C LYS A 79 -14.44 4.21 9.78
N ILE A 80 -13.47 4.39 10.68
CA ILE A 80 -13.09 5.71 11.18
C ILE A 80 -12.63 6.59 10.03
N LEU A 81 -11.72 6.10 9.18
CA LEU A 81 -11.22 6.89 8.05
C LEU A 81 -12.32 7.26 7.06
N LEU A 82 -13.22 6.32 6.74
CA LEU A 82 -14.35 6.56 5.83
C LEU A 82 -15.35 7.57 6.40
N ALA A 83 -15.52 7.62 7.72
CA ALA A 83 -16.39 8.59 8.38
C ALA A 83 -15.73 9.97 8.53
N THR A 84 -14.39 10.01 8.61
CA THR A 84 -13.64 11.25 8.83
C THR A 84 -13.26 11.96 7.53
N PHE A 85 -12.95 11.19 6.48
CA PHE A 85 -12.45 11.70 5.21
C PHE A 85 -13.37 11.29 4.06
N ALA A 86 -13.64 12.24 3.15
CA ALA A 86 -14.47 12.01 1.96
C ALA A 86 -13.73 12.45 0.68
N PRO A 87 -12.58 11.86 0.34
CA PRO A 87 -11.88 12.22 -0.88
C PRO A 87 -12.71 11.81 -2.10
N PRO A 88 -12.61 12.53 -3.25
CA PRO A 88 -13.35 12.19 -4.47
C PRO A 88 -12.98 10.80 -5.00
N VAL A 89 -11.77 10.33 -4.72
CA VAL A 89 -11.28 8.99 -5.04
C VAL A 89 -10.35 8.51 -3.94
N TRP A 90 -10.65 7.34 -3.40
CA TRP A 90 -9.74 6.67 -2.48
C TRP A 90 -8.55 6.04 -3.21
N TYR A 91 -7.37 6.20 -2.64
CA TYR A 91 -6.17 5.49 -3.06
C TYR A 91 -5.69 4.58 -1.94
N LEU A 92 -5.45 3.32 -2.26
CA LEU A 92 -4.88 2.32 -1.36
C LEU A 92 -3.49 1.93 -1.86
N VAL A 93 -2.49 2.08 -1.00
CA VAL A 93 -1.08 1.79 -1.30
C VAL A 93 -0.70 0.45 -0.70
N ILE A 94 -0.01 -0.39 -1.47
CA ILE A 94 0.65 -1.59 -0.95
C ILE A 94 2.14 -1.40 -1.12
N ASP A 95 2.84 -1.54 -0.01
CA ASP A 95 4.29 -1.47 0.03
C ASP A 95 4.87 -2.47 1.03
N ASP A 96 6.16 -2.76 0.92
CA ASP A 96 6.85 -3.61 1.88
C ASP A 96 7.92 -2.83 2.65
N THR A 97 8.04 -3.18 3.91
CA THR A 97 8.98 -2.57 4.83
C THR A 97 9.85 -3.64 5.47
N LEU A 98 11.15 -3.37 5.53
CA LEU A 98 12.11 -4.18 6.26
C LEU A 98 12.35 -3.58 7.64
N VAL A 99 12.00 -4.33 8.68
CA VAL A 99 12.15 -3.91 10.08
C VAL A 99 13.34 -4.65 10.68
N PRO A 100 14.46 -3.96 11.00
CA PRO A 100 15.61 -4.56 11.67
C PRO A 100 15.21 -5.16 13.02
N ARG A 101 15.82 -6.30 13.36
CA ARG A 101 15.59 -6.99 14.65
C ARG A 101 16.92 -7.43 15.24
N ALA A 102 17.14 -7.16 16.51
CA ALA A 102 18.29 -7.68 17.25
C ALA A 102 18.06 -9.16 17.65
N SER A 103 16.83 -9.52 18.00
CA SER A 103 16.48 -10.86 18.48
C SER A 103 16.54 -11.91 17.36
N LYS A 104 17.21 -13.02 17.62
CA LYS A 104 17.22 -14.21 16.77
C LYS A 104 15.96 -15.08 16.97
N LYS A 105 15.19 -14.86 18.05
CA LYS A 105 13.99 -15.62 18.43
C LYS A 105 12.70 -15.00 17.86
N ALA A 106 12.76 -13.83 17.24
CA ALA A 106 11.58 -13.21 16.67
C ALA A 106 11.04 -14.04 15.48
N PRO A 107 9.71 -14.19 15.32
CA PRO A 107 9.14 -15.00 14.24
C PRO A 107 9.62 -14.53 12.86
N ASP A 108 9.96 -15.48 11.98
CA ASP A 108 10.33 -15.25 10.58
C ASP A 108 11.44 -14.21 10.36
N VAL A 109 12.31 -14.02 11.34
CA VAL A 109 13.50 -13.17 11.19
C VAL A 109 14.55 -13.84 10.29
N GLY A 110 15.34 -13.02 9.61
CA GLY A 110 16.43 -13.50 8.79
C GLY A 110 17.12 -12.39 8.02
N PHE A 111 18.14 -12.75 7.25
CA PHE A 111 18.80 -11.79 6.38
C PHE A 111 17.94 -11.43 5.18
N HIS A 112 17.79 -10.14 4.95
CA HIS A 112 17.09 -9.55 3.82
C HIS A 112 18.01 -8.58 3.10
N PHE A 113 17.99 -8.59 1.77
CA PHE A 113 18.71 -7.60 0.97
C PHE A 113 17.99 -6.26 1.05
N ASP A 114 18.70 -5.18 1.42
CA ASP A 114 18.16 -3.84 1.45
C ASP A 114 18.36 -3.15 0.09
N HIS A 115 17.27 -2.97 -0.63
CA HIS A 115 17.24 -2.29 -1.93
C HIS A 115 17.31 -0.76 -1.81
N SER A 116 17.23 -0.19 -0.60
CA SER A 116 17.17 1.27 -0.40
C SER A 116 18.45 2.00 -0.78
N ARG A 117 19.55 1.27 -0.97
CA ARG A 117 20.89 1.80 -1.34
C ARG A 117 21.36 2.96 -0.44
N LYS A 118 20.92 3.03 0.80
CA LYS A 118 21.36 4.05 1.73
C LYS A 118 22.83 3.83 2.09
N PRO A 119 23.70 4.84 1.96
CA PRO A 119 25.15 4.67 2.16
C PRO A 119 25.52 4.19 3.57
N ASN A 120 24.70 4.53 4.57
CA ASN A 120 24.93 4.20 5.98
C ASN A 120 24.24 2.90 6.45
N ARG A 121 23.80 2.06 5.52
CA ARG A 121 23.16 0.78 5.86
C ARG A 121 23.87 -0.39 5.18
N PRO A 122 24.03 -1.53 5.87
CA PRO A 122 24.56 -2.74 5.26
C PRO A 122 23.62 -3.25 4.18
N LYS A 123 24.20 -3.86 3.12
CA LYS A 123 23.41 -4.47 2.02
C LYS A 123 22.45 -5.55 2.50
N TYR A 124 22.79 -6.24 3.58
CA TYR A 124 21.97 -7.27 4.20
C TYR A 124 21.62 -6.87 5.62
N ILE A 125 20.34 -6.85 5.92
CA ILE A 125 19.80 -6.51 7.23
C ILE A 125 19.18 -7.74 7.85
N TRP A 126 19.58 -8.04 9.09
CA TRP A 126 18.87 -9.02 9.91
C TRP A 126 17.56 -8.40 10.40
N GLY A 127 16.43 -9.01 10.04
CA GLY A 127 15.14 -8.40 10.36
C GLY A 127 13.95 -9.20 9.85
N GLN A 128 12.81 -8.54 9.84
CA GLN A 128 11.52 -9.06 9.38
C GLN A 128 11.02 -8.23 8.20
N GLY A 129 10.52 -8.89 7.16
CA GLY A 129 9.82 -8.24 6.07
C GLY A 129 8.32 -8.15 6.37
N TRP A 130 7.72 -6.98 6.18
CA TRP A 130 6.29 -6.75 6.36
C TRP A 130 5.69 -6.19 5.08
N VAL A 131 4.50 -6.62 4.72
CA VAL A 131 3.68 -5.98 3.68
C VAL A 131 2.58 -5.20 4.36
N THR A 132 2.45 -3.95 4.01
CA THR A 132 1.48 -3.02 4.59
C THR A 132 0.53 -2.52 3.52
N LEU A 133 -0.75 -2.47 3.85
CA LEU A 133 -1.78 -1.77 3.10
C LEU A 133 -2.10 -0.48 3.84
N ALA A 134 -2.03 0.64 3.15
CA ALA A 134 -2.34 1.97 3.67
C ALA A 134 -3.41 2.65 2.82
N ALA A 135 -4.21 3.53 3.43
CA ALA A 135 -5.10 4.44 2.74
C ALA A 135 -4.46 5.82 2.64
N VAL A 136 -4.59 6.46 1.48
CA VAL A 136 -4.15 7.83 1.28
C VAL A 136 -5.29 8.77 1.67
N VAL A 137 -5.01 9.65 2.62
CA VAL A 137 -5.94 10.70 3.08
C VAL A 137 -5.38 12.07 2.75
N PRO A 138 -6.24 13.05 2.39
CA PRO A 138 -5.79 14.41 2.16
C PRO A 138 -5.32 15.04 3.47
N ALA A 139 -4.28 15.87 3.41
CA ALA A 139 -3.87 16.74 4.52
C ALA A 139 -4.54 18.10 4.34
N GLU A 140 -5.07 18.67 5.42
CA GLU A 140 -5.85 19.92 5.37
C GLU A 140 -5.01 21.14 4.96
N ALA A 141 -3.71 21.16 5.25
CA ALA A 141 -2.89 22.38 5.19
C ALA A 141 -2.00 22.54 3.96
N ALA A 142 -1.93 21.57 3.05
CA ALA A 142 -1.06 21.68 1.86
C ALA A 142 -1.47 20.63 0.83
N ALA A 143 -0.96 20.77 -0.40
CA ALA A 143 -1.05 19.75 -1.46
C ALA A 143 -0.35 18.42 -1.08
N GLN A 144 -0.35 18.06 0.17
CA GLN A 144 0.21 16.85 0.75
C GLN A 144 -0.89 15.84 1.02
N SER A 145 -0.50 14.58 1.02
CA SER A 145 -1.37 13.47 1.35
C SER A 145 -0.64 12.53 2.31
N TRP A 146 -1.37 11.95 3.22
CA TRP A 146 -0.82 11.04 4.23
C TRP A 146 -1.21 9.61 3.89
N ALA A 147 -0.26 8.69 3.97
CA ALA A 147 -0.54 7.27 3.86
C ALA A 147 -0.75 6.70 5.27
N VAL A 148 -1.99 6.44 5.64
CA VAL A 148 -2.36 5.87 6.94
C VAL A 148 -2.33 4.35 6.85
N PRO A 149 -1.43 3.65 7.57
CA PRO A 149 -1.38 2.20 7.60
C PRO A 149 -2.67 1.61 8.17
N LEU A 150 -3.35 0.78 7.40
CA LEU A 150 -4.57 0.09 7.82
C LEU A 150 -4.27 -1.24 8.46
N ILE A 151 -3.34 -1.98 7.86
CA ILE A 151 -3.05 -3.35 8.23
C ILE A 151 -1.72 -3.80 7.64
N SER A 152 -0.93 -4.53 8.42
CA SER A 152 0.34 -5.09 8.00
C SER A 152 0.36 -6.60 8.21
N ARG A 153 1.12 -7.31 7.38
CA ARG A 153 1.30 -8.75 7.50
C ARG A 153 2.76 -9.14 7.38
N LEU A 154 3.21 -9.98 8.33
CA LEU A 154 4.56 -10.53 8.32
C LEU A 154 4.75 -11.47 7.13
N VAL A 155 5.82 -11.26 6.39
CA VAL A 155 6.25 -12.15 5.29
C VAL A 155 7.01 -13.32 5.90
N ARG A 156 6.55 -14.54 5.61
CA ARG A 156 7.23 -15.75 6.06
C ARG A 156 8.13 -16.31 4.96
N LYS A 157 9.30 -16.78 5.33
CA LYS A 157 10.24 -17.39 4.39
C LYS A 157 9.78 -18.78 3.93
N THR A 158 9.05 -19.48 4.79
CA THR A 158 8.53 -20.82 4.55
C THR A 158 7.04 -20.81 4.26
N GLY A 159 6.60 -21.71 3.37
CA GLY A 159 5.18 -21.86 3.02
C GLY A 159 4.62 -20.82 2.07
N LYS A 160 3.28 -20.74 2.01
CA LYS A 160 2.53 -19.87 1.07
C LYS A 160 2.32 -18.44 1.61
N HIS A 161 3.31 -17.85 2.27
CA HIS A 161 3.20 -16.54 2.94
C HIS A 161 4.17 -15.48 2.39
N GLY A 162 4.56 -15.61 1.12
CA GLY A 162 5.38 -14.61 0.42
C GLY A 162 4.66 -13.26 0.26
N LYS A 163 5.41 -12.21 -0.09
CA LYS A 163 4.93 -10.83 -0.23
C LYS A 163 3.64 -10.71 -1.07
N LEU A 164 3.56 -11.37 -2.22
CA LEU A 164 2.37 -11.33 -3.10
C LEU A 164 1.13 -11.97 -2.46
N THR A 165 1.33 -13.06 -1.71
CA THR A 165 0.23 -13.69 -0.96
C THR A 165 -0.24 -12.79 0.18
N CYS A 166 0.68 -12.16 0.91
CA CYS A 166 0.35 -11.16 1.92
C CYS A 166 -0.47 -10.02 1.31
N ALA A 167 -0.01 -9.44 0.20
CA ALA A 167 -0.72 -8.37 -0.50
C ALA A 167 -2.16 -8.76 -0.89
N ARG A 168 -2.35 -9.98 -1.46
CA ARG A 168 -3.70 -10.48 -1.81
C ARG A 168 -4.61 -10.64 -0.59
N VAL A 169 -4.06 -11.12 0.54
CA VAL A 169 -4.83 -11.23 1.78
C VAL A 169 -5.25 -9.87 2.29
N LEU A 170 -4.33 -8.89 2.31
CA LEU A 170 -4.62 -7.53 2.74
C LEU A 170 -5.71 -6.87 1.89
N LEU A 171 -5.65 -7.03 0.57
CA LEU A 171 -6.72 -6.54 -0.34
C LEU A 171 -8.08 -7.18 -0.05
N ARG A 172 -8.12 -8.48 0.29
CA ARG A 172 -9.39 -9.15 0.66
C ARG A 172 -9.99 -8.59 1.95
N VAL A 173 -9.17 -8.26 2.94
CA VAL A 173 -9.64 -7.72 4.24
C VAL A 173 -10.40 -6.41 4.08
N VAL A 174 -9.96 -5.55 3.15
CA VAL A 174 -10.59 -4.24 2.90
C VAL A 174 -11.56 -4.25 1.71
N ARG A 175 -11.82 -5.43 1.13
CA ARG A 175 -12.75 -5.58 0.01
C ARG A 175 -14.13 -5.05 0.39
N GLY A 176 -14.72 -4.24 -0.49
CA GLY A 176 -16.05 -3.67 -0.28
C GLY A 176 -16.12 -2.47 0.68
N LEU A 177 -15.05 -2.17 1.43
CA LEU A 177 -15.05 -1.02 2.34
C LEU A 177 -14.83 0.30 1.61
N PHE A 178 -13.90 0.34 0.65
CA PHE A 178 -13.50 1.57 -0.05
C PHE A 178 -14.10 1.70 -1.47
N GLY A 179 -15.12 0.95 -1.81
CA GLY A 179 -15.80 1.04 -3.10
C GLY A 179 -14.84 0.99 -4.30
N GLN A 180 -14.93 2.00 -5.19
CA GLN A 180 -14.14 2.14 -6.41
C GLN A 180 -12.69 2.66 -6.17
N ALA A 181 -12.10 2.41 -5.01
CA ALA A 181 -10.75 2.87 -4.71
C ALA A 181 -9.71 2.36 -5.73
N ARG A 182 -8.72 3.20 -6.04
CA ARG A 182 -7.57 2.86 -6.87
C ARG A 182 -6.45 2.28 -6.02
N ARG A 183 -5.76 1.24 -6.51
CA ARG A 183 -4.65 0.57 -5.82
C ARG A 183 -3.34 1.02 -6.41
N LEU A 184 -2.48 1.60 -5.58
CA LEU A 184 -1.15 2.04 -5.96
C LEU A 184 -0.15 0.94 -5.59
N LEU A 185 0.57 0.46 -6.57
CA LEU A 185 1.58 -0.59 -6.40
C LEU A 185 2.94 -0.08 -6.91
N ASP A 186 4.00 -0.39 -6.18
CA ASP A 186 5.35 -0.20 -6.69
C ASP A 186 5.68 -1.20 -7.80
N SER A 187 6.83 -1.05 -8.45
CA SER A 187 7.25 -1.92 -9.56
C SER A 187 7.44 -3.38 -9.15
N TRP A 188 7.77 -3.66 -7.89
CA TRP A 188 7.96 -5.00 -7.39
C TRP A 188 6.63 -5.77 -7.30
N PHE A 189 5.57 -5.09 -6.84
CA PHE A 189 4.23 -5.68 -6.73
C PHE A 189 3.49 -5.77 -8.08
N MET A 190 3.98 -5.13 -9.14
CA MET A 190 3.40 -5.20 -10.49
C MET A 190 3.64 -6.57 -11.15
N ARG A 191 3.17 -7.65 -10.51
CA ARG A 191 3.25 -9.04 -10.96
C ARG A 191 1.88 -9.54 -11.42
N ALA A 192 1.89 -10.38 -12.47
CA ALA A 192 0.66 -10.94 -13.05
C ALA A 192 -0.30 -11.50 -12.00
N SER A 193 0.21 -12.28 -11.05
CA SER A 193 -0.62 -12.94 -10.04
C SER A 193 -1.35 -11.98 -9.10
N LEU A 194 -0.79 -10.79 -8.82
CA LEU A 194 -1.46 -9.78 -8.00
C LEU A 194 -2.38 -8.91 -8.83
N ILE A 195 -1.93 -8.47 -10.01
CA ILE A 195 -2.73 -7.63 -10.91
C ILE A 195 -3.96 -8.40 -11.38
N THR A 196 -3.81 -9.64 -11.85
CA THR A 196 -4.95 -10.48 -12.26
C THR A 196 -5.94 -10.66 -11.12
N PHE A 197 -5.44 -10.98 -9.92
CA PHE A 197 -6.28 -11.07 -8.73
C PHE A 197 -7.04 -9.76 -8.47
N ALA A 198 -6.39 -8.60 -8.58
CA ALA A 198 -7.03 -7.31 -8.36
C ALA A 198 -8.10 -7.03 -9.44
N LEU A 199 -7.78 -7.25 -10.71
CA LEU A 199 -8.72 -7.08 -11.83
C LEU A 199 -9.94 -8.00 -11.72
N ASP A 200 -9.75 -9.26 -11.32
CA ASP A 200 -10.85 -10.22 -11.08
C ASP A 200 -11.77 -9.80 -9.93
N GLN A 201 -11.29 -8.91 -9.05
CA GLN A 201 -12.10 -8.29 -7.99
C GLN A 201 -12.70 -6.93 -8.41
N GLY A 202 -12.59 -6.54 -9.68
CA GLY A 202 -13.07 -5.25 -10.19
C GLY A 202 -12.25 -4.05 -9.70
N LEU A 203 -11.02 -4.26 -9.24
CA LEU A 203 -10.18 -3.21 -8.67
C LEU A 203 -9.33 -2.54 -9.75
N THR A 204 -9.28 -1.22 -9.76
CA THR A 204 -8.35 -0.46 -10.59
C THR A 204 -6.96 -0.49 -9.97
N VAL A 205 -5.95 -0.86 -10.75
CA VAL A 205 -4.54 -0.90 -10.34
C VAL A 205 -3.77 0.18 -11.08
N ILE A 206 -2.96 0.93 -10.34
CA ILE A 206 -2.01 1.91 -10.85
C ILE A 206 -0.64 1.53 -10.31
N GLY A 207 0.36 1.44 -11.17
CA GLY A 207 1.71 1.11 -10.70
C GLY A 207 2.76 1.34 -11.76
N GLN A 208 3.99 1.45 -11.30
CA GLN A 208 5.15 1.56 -12.16
C GLN A 208 5.51 0.18 -12.69
N VAL A 209 5.58 0.03 -14.00
CA VAL A 209 6.07 -1.20 -14.64
C VAL A 209 7.55 -1.10 -14.97
N ARG A 210 8.21 -2.25 -15.08
CA ARG A 210 9.62 -2.32 -15.47
C ARG A 210 9.80 -1.86 -16.90
N LYS A 211 10.93 -1.21 -17.23
CA LYS A 211 11.23 -0.70 -18.57
C LYS A 211 11.34 -1.80 -19.63
N ASP A 212 11.77 -3.00 -19.23
CA ASP A 212 11.97 -4.17 -20.09
C ASP A 212 10.68 -4.95 -20.38
N LEU A 213 9.53 -4.45 -19.92
CA LEU A 213 8.25 -5.13 -20.09
C LEU A 213 7.80 -5.13 -21.55
N ALA A 214 7.46 -6.30 -22.09
CA ALA A 214 6.93 -6.45 -23.43
C ALA A 214 5.47 -5.99 -23.48
N LEU A 215 5.26 -4.84 -24.13
CA LEU A 215 3.97 -4.22 -24.33
C LEU A 215 3.64 -4.19 -25.83
N TYR A 216 2.36 -4.31 -26.16
CA TYR A 216 1.88 -4.41 -27.54
C TYR A 216 0.68 -3.50 -27.75
N ARG A 217 0.49 -3.02 -28.96
CA ARG A 217 -0.77 -2.38 -29.37
C ARG A 217 -1.89 -3.41 -29.35
N PRO A 218 -3.15 -3.00 -29.23
CA PRO A 218 -4.28 -3.87 -29.52
C PRO A 218 -4.14 -4.47 -30.93
N PRO A 219 -4.59 -5.72 -31.15
CA PRO A 219 -4.56 -6.31 -32.48
C PRO A 219 -5.44 -5.50 -33.42
N PRO A 220 -5.11 -5.45 -34.73
CA PRO A 220 -5.96 -4.81 -35.72
C PRO A 220 -7.31 -5.50 -35.78
N THR A 221 -8.34 -4.72 -36.11
CA THR A 221 -9.69 -5.24 -36.33
C THR A 221 -9.66 -6.22 -37.49
N ARG A 222 -10.26 -7.37 -37.31
CA ARG A 222 -10.29 -8.40 -38.36
C ARG A 222 -11.35 -8.06 -39.41
N HIS A 223 -11.02 -8.19 -40.69
CA HIS A 223 -11.96 -8.07 -41.75
C HIS A 223 -12.77 -9.36 -41.94
N VAL A 224 -14.04 -9.22 -42.41
CA VAL A 224 -14.89 -10.36 -42.74
C VAL A 224 -14.20 -11.16 -43.88
N GLY A 225 -14.13 -12.50 -43.70
CA GLY A 225 -13.47 -13.39 -44.70
C GLY A 225 -11.97 -13.62 -44.49
N GLN A 226 -11.30 -12.95 -43.59
CA GLN A 226 -9.87 -13.16 -43.30
C GLN A 226 -9.64 -14.56 -42.69
N ARG A 227 -8.84 -15.39 -43.36
CA ARG A 227 -8.48 -16.75 -42.89
C ARG A 227 -7.39 -16.72 -41.81
N GLY A 228 -7.31 -17.74 -40.99
CA GLY A 228 -6.27 -17.93 -39.99
C GLY A 228 -6.69 -17.54 -38.56
N ARG A 229 -5.81 -17.80 -37.59
CA ARG A 229 -6.05 -17.48 -36.15
C ARG A 229 -6.02 -15.97 -35.92
N THR A 230 -6.99 -15.46 -35.20
CA THR A 230 -7.00 -14.03 -34.78
C THR A 230 -5.73 -13.72 -33.97
N PRO A 231 -4.95 -12.69 -34.37
CA PRO A 231 -3.77 -12.28 -33.61
C PRO A 231 -4.19 -11.79 -32.23
N LYS A 232 -3.48 -12.24 -31.21
CA LYS A 232 -3.74 -11.86 -29.82
C LYS A 232 -3.16 -10.49 -29.46
N TYR A 233 -2.12 -10.06 -30.20
CA TYR A 233 -1.38 -8.82 -29.99
C TYR A 233 -1.14 -8.13 -31.32
N GLY A 234 -1.14 -6.81 -31.31
CA GLY A 234 -0.68 -6.00 -32.42
C GLY A 234 0.85 -5.77 -32.39
N ALA A 235 1.32 -4.69 -32.98
CA ALA A 235 2.74 -4.34 -33.02
C ALA A 235 3.32 -4.11 -31.62
N LYS A 236 4.58 -4.51 -31.40
CA LYS A 236 5.30 -4.28 -30.14
C LYS A 236 5.56 -2.78 -29.95
N MET A 237 5.35 -2.31 -28.73
CA MET A 237 5.66 -0.93 -28.33
C MET A 237 7.16 -0.79 -28.07
N THR A 238 7.89 -0.35 -29.08
CA THR A 238 9.32 0.01 -29.00
C THR A 238 9.46 1.45 -28.49
N GLU A 239 10.67 1.88 -28.14
CA GLU A 239 10.95 3.28 -27.78
C GLU A 239 10.59 4.23 -28.93
N GLN A 240 10.88 3.84 -30.18
CA GLN A 240 10.48 4.59 -31.38
C GLN A 240 8.96 4.70 -31.48
N ALA A 241 8.22 3.60 -31.27
CA ALA A 241 6.76 3.61 -31.30
C ALA A 241 6.16 4.47 -30.18
N VAL A 242 6.81 4.57 -29.01
CA VAL A 242 6.42 5.48 -27.94
C VAL A 242 6.73 6.94 -28.33
N ALA A 243 7.84 7.20 -29.02
CA ALA A 243 8.21 8.54 -29.47
C ALA A 243 7.20 9.15 -30.48
N THR A 244 6.51 8.31 -31.24
CA THR A 244 5.45 8.77 -32.21
C THR A 244 4.12 9.09 -31.53
N LEU A 245 3.92 8.75 -30.24
CA LEU A 245 2.69 9.08 -29.53
C LEU A 245 2.59 10.59 -29.29
N LYS A 246 1.36 11.10 -29.29
CA LYS A 246 1.08 12.51 -28.98
C LYS A 246 1.59 12.84 -27.58
N GLU A 247 2.44 13.87 -27.49
CA GLU A 247 2.88 14.42 -26.21
C GLU A 247 1.78 15.29 -25.62
N THR A 248 1.49 15.07 -24.36
CA THR A 248 0.57 15.88 -23.56
C THR A 248 1.38 16.61 -22.49
N ARG A 249 1.07 17.88 -22.28
CA ARG A 249 1.64 18.70 -21.22
C ARG A 249 0.57 19.01 -20.18
N SER A 250 0.90 18.81 -18.92
CA SER A 250 -0.01 19.14 -17.82
C SER A 250 0.76 19.86 -16.72
N PHE A 251 0.15 20.93 -16.20
CA PHE A 251 0.66 21.58 -15.02
C PHE A 251 0.29 20.72 -13.81
N MET A 252 1.26 20.36 -12.99
CA MET A 252 1.08 19.51 -11.82
C MET A 252 1.91 20.00 -10.64
N PHE A 253 1.36 19.86 -9.46
CA PHE A 253 2.09 20.08 -8.22
C PHE A 253 2.70 18.75 -7.76
N LEU A 254 4.03 18.60 -7.87
CA LEU A 254 4.75 17.38 -7.53
C LEU A 254 5.91 17.70 -6.58
N TYR A 255 6.04 16.90 -5.53
CA TYR A 255 7.11 17.07 -4.53
C TYR A 255 7.20 18.48 -3.92
N GLY A 256 6.06 19.13 -3.70
CA GLY A 256 6.00 20.47 -3.14
C GLY A 256 6.28 21.60 -4.15
N GLN A 257 6.44 21.29 -5.44
CA GLN A 257 6.73 22.26 -6.50
C GLN A 257 5.73 22.17 -7.64
N ALA A 258 5.34 23.32 -8.15
CA ALA A 258 4.53 23.43 -9.36
C ALA A 258 5.44 23.23 -10.58
N GLN A 259 5.10 22.27 -11.45
CA GLN A 259 5.92 21.97 -12.63
C GLN A 259 5.07 21.49 -13.80
N ILE A 260 5.57 21.73 -15.01
CA ILE A 260 4.98 21.21 -16.24
C ILE A 260 5.51 19.80 -16.48
N VAL A 261 4.61 18.82 -16.45
CA VAL A 261 4.93 17.42 -16.75
C VAL A 261 4.56 17.11 -18.18
N ARG A 262 5.54 16.60 -18.95
CA ARG A 262 5.32 16.08 -20.30
C ARG A 262 5.16 14.57 -20.25
N TYR A 263 4.10 14.05 -20.85
CA TYR A 263 3.87 12.61 -20.89
C TYR A 263 3.19 12.17 -22.18
N ARG A 264 3.31 10.89 -22.51
CA ARG A 264 2.61 10.23 -23.59
C ARG A 264 1.75 9.10 -23.03
N SER A 265 0.57 8.88 -23.60
CA SER A 265 -0.33 7.83 -23.14
C SER A 265 -0.84 6.99 -24.32
N ALA A 266 -0.98 5.69 -24.09
CA ALA A 266 -1.57 4.77 -25.06
C ALA A 266 -2.22 3.60 -24.31
N VAL A 267 -3.25 3.01 -24.94
CA VAL A 267 -3.80 1.72 -24.52
C VAL A 267 -2.93 0.61 -25.08
N VAL A 268 -2.44 -0.27 -24.24
CA VAL A 268 -1.54 -1.35 -24.63
C VAL A 268 -1.95 -2.67 -23.99
N LEU A 269 -1.52 -3.77 -24.57
CA LEU A 269 -1.66 -5.11 -24.02
C LEU A 269 -0.33 -5.56 -23.42
N ALA A 270 -0.35 -6.03 -22.19
CA ALA A 270 0.82 -6.59 -21.54
C ALA A 270 0.82 -8.12 -21.70
N LYS A 271 1.89 -8.68 -22.28
CA LYS A 271 2.01 -10.13 -22.52
C LYS A 271 1.85 -10.94 -21.23
N PHE A 272 2.40 -10.46 -20.12
CA PHE A 272 2.35 -11.15 -18.83
C PHE A 272 0.94 -11.22 -18.21
N LEU A 273 -0.01 -10.39 -18.69
CA LEU A 273 -1.42 -10.42 -18.28
C LEU A 273 -2.30 -11.28 -19.21
N GLY A 274 -1.69 -12.08 -20.10
CA GLY A 274 -2.43 -12.96 -20.97
C GLY A 274 -3.25 -12.25 -22.06
N GLY A 275 -2.96 -11.00 -22.39
CA GLY A 275 -3.66 -10.19 -23.39
C GLY A 275 -4.86 -9.42 -22.84
N ARG A 276 -5.05 -9.34 -21.55
CA ARG A 276 -6.00 -8.39 -20.94
C ARG A 276 -5.54 -6.95 -21.25
N PRO A 277 -6.46 -6.05 -21.57
CA PRO A 277 -6.12 -4.66 -21.87
C PRO A 277 -5.53 -3.99 -20.62
N PHE A 278 -4.47 -3.25 -20.83
CA PHE A 278 -3.83 -2.42 -19.83
C PHE A 278 -4.18 -0.97 -20.18
N ASP A 279 -5.13 -0.40 -19.48
CA ASP A 279 -5.53 0.97 -19.70
C ASP A 279 -4.47 1.93 -19.16
N LYS A 280 -3.79 2.62 -20.07
CA LYS A 280 -2.92 3.78 -19.87
C LYS A 280 -1.56 3.54 -19.22
N LEU A 281 -0.53 3.41 -20.05
CA LEU A 281 0.83 3.76 -19.66
C LEU A 281 0.97 5.29 -19.64
N ARG A 282 1.14 5.88 -18.47
CA ARG A 282 1.70 7.21 -18.32
C ARG A 282 3.16 7.05 -17.96
N SER A 283 4.06 7.51 -18.82
CA SER A 283 5.49 7.62 -18.50
C SER A 283 5.81 9.10 -18.28
N PRO A 284 5.94 9.59 -17.05
CA PRO A 284 6.58 10.87 -16.83
C PRO A 284 8.09 10.66 -17.06
N ARG A 285 8.67 11.31 -18.08
CA ARG A 285 10.10 11.56 -18.06
C ARG A 285 10.35 12.63 -16.99
N ARG A 286 11.18 12.31 -15.99
CA ARG A 286 11.86 13.36 -15.23
C ARG A 286 12.60 14.21 -16.25
N LEU A 287 12.28 15.48 -16.32
CA LEU A 287 13.22 16.46 -16.84
C LEU A 287 14.28 16.58 -15.75
N ASP A 288 15.53 16.26 -16.09
CA ASP A 288 16.66 16.77 -15.32
C ASP A 288 16.48 18.30 -15.30
N PRO A 289 16.64 18.96 -14.16
CA PRO A 289 16.68 20.41 -14.13
C PRO A 289 17.80 20.80 -15.11
N ALA A 290 17.41 21.53 -16.16
CA ALA A 290 18.35 22.05 -17.13
C ALA A 290 19.44 22.78 -16.34
N GLY A 291 20.68 22.38 -16.58
CA GLY A 291 21.83 23.12 -16.10
C GLY A 291 21.70 24.56 -16.55
N GLY A 292 21.82 25.45 -15.59
CA GLY A 292 22.02 26.86 -15.67
C GLY A 292 23.03 27.19 -14.60
#